data_176e9cebcbcdb21f42f5c19665d06cd4
#
_entry.id   176e9cebcbcdb21f42f5c19665d06cd4
#
_cell.length_a   1.000
_cell.length_b   1.000
_cell.length_c   1.000
_cell.angle_alpha   90.00
_cell.angle_beta   90.00
_cell.angle_gamma   90.00
#
_symmetry.space_group_name_H-M   'P 1'
#
loop_
_entity.id
_entity.type
_entity.pdbx_description
1 polymer ?
#
loop_
_entity_poly.entity_id
_entity_poly.type
_entity_poly.pdbx_seq_one_letter_code
_entity_poly.pdbx_strand_id
1 'polypeptide(L)' 'MCILNILLIIYKEVKIMNYRKFIKYIKSYGFHFYRSCKSSHDLYINEDKEVFAVPKKPFVEKGLVWNFNRKYVD' A
#
# COMPACT_ATOMS: atom_id res chain seq x y z
N MET A 1 -27.49 5.71 -2.17
CA MET A 1 -27.06 5.88 -0.80
C MET A 1 -26.01 4.86 -0.40
N CYS A 2 -26.17 3.66 -0.85
CA CYS A 2 -25.16 2.64 -0.56
C CYS A 2 -23.77 3.04 -1.07
N ILE A 3 -23.75 3.74 -2.17
CA ILE A 3 -22.51 4.19 -2.75
C ILE A 3 -21.75 5.12 -1.80
N LEU A 4 -22.47 6.02 -1.17
CA LEU A 4 -21.84 6.93 -0.22
C LEU A 4 -21.25 6.19 0.97
N ASN A 5 -21.99 5.21 1.49
CA ASN A 5 -21.49 4.44 2.60
C ASN A 5 -20.23 3.67 2.25
N ILE A 6 -20.24 3.10 1.07
CA ILE A 6 -19.08 2.35 0.60
C ILE A 6 -17.87 3.26 0.47
N LEU A 7 -18.07 4.44 -0.09
CA LEU A 7 -16.99 5.40 -0.23
C LEU A 7 -16.42 5.82 1.12
N LEU A 8 -17.31 6.04 2.09
CA LEU A 8 -16.86 6.43 3.42
C LEU A 8 -16.02 5.34 4.07
N ILE A 9 -16.47 4.10 3.94
CA ILE A 9 -15.74 2.97 4.52
C ILE A 9 -14.37 2.84 3.87
N ILE A 10 -14.32 2.91 2.55
CA ILE A 10 -13.06 2.81 1.83
C ILE A 10 -12.14 3.96 2.22
N TYR A 11 -12.68 5.15 2.32
CA TYR A 11 -11.89 6.31 2.70
C TYR A 11 -11.28 6.14 4.08
N LYS A 12 -12.04 5.61 5.02
CA LYS A 12 -11.52 5.38 6.36
C LYS A 12 -10.39 4.36 6.36
N GLU A 13 -10.55 3.32 5.58
CA GLU A 13 -9.57 2.25 5.55
C GLU A 13 -8.25 2.68 4.92
N VAL A 14 -8.32 3.54 3.92
CA VAL A 14 -7.09 4.01 3.28
C VAL A 14 -6.48 5.19 3.99
N LYS A 15 -7.14 5.69 5.02
CA LYS A 15 -6.65 6.85 5.73
C LYS A 15 -5.32 6.57 6.42
N ILE A 16 -5.30 5.52 7.22
CA ILE A 16 -4.09 5.06 7.88
C ILE A 16 -4.14 3.54 7.91
N MET A 17 -3.05 2.93 7.53
CA MET A 17 -3.00 1.47 7.49
C MET A 17 -1.79 0.99 8.24
N ASN A 18 -1.99 -0.06 9.05
CA ASN A 18 -0.90 -0.70 9.74
C ASN A 18 0.11 -1.24 8.73
N TYR A 19 1.39 -1.17 9.07
CA TYR A 19 2.43 -1.63 8.15
C TYR A 19 2.20 -3.07 7.68
N ARG A 20 1.89 -3.95 8.61
CA ARG A 20 1.67 -5.37 8.28
C ARG A 20 0.46 -5.54 7.37
N LYS A 21 -0.59 -4.80 7.63
CA LYS A 21 -1.78 -4.86 6.78
C LYS A 21 -1.48 -4.35 5.39
N PHE A 22 -0.70 -3.30 5.30
CA PHE A 22 -0.35 -2.76 4.00
C PHE A 22 0.50 -3.75 3.21
N ILE A 23 1.43 -4.42 3.88
CA ILE A 23 2.26 -5.42 3.21
C ILE A 23 1.40 -6.57 2.68
N LYS A 24 0.46 -7.04 3.49
CA LYS A 24 -0.47 -8.07 3.02
C LYS A 24 -1.27 -7.58 1.83
N TYR A 25 -1.67 -6.33 1.89
CA TYR A 25 -2.46 -5.72 0.85
C TYR A 25 -1.72 -5.69 -0.48
N ILE A 26 -0.48 -5.21 -0.48
CA ILE A 26 0.27 -5.13 -1.73
C ILE A 26 0.70 -6.51 -2.20
N LYS A 27 0.89 -7.46 -1.30
CA LYS A 27 1.20 -8.82 -1.70
C LYS A 27 0.06 -9.46 -2.47
N SER A 28 -1.16 -9.09 -2.13
CA SER A 28 -2.32 -9.61 -2.84
C SER A 28 -2.38 -9.11 -4.28
N TYR A 29 -1.59 -8.11 -4.62
CA TYR A 29 -1.50 -7.60 -5.98
C TYR A 29 -0.21 -8.03 -6.66
N GLY A 30 0.47 -9.03 -6.11
CA GLY A 30 1.63 -9.60 -6.76
C GLY A 30 2.96 -9.05 -6.33
N PHE A 31 2.98 -8.21 -5.31
CA PHE A 31 4.23 -7.67 -4.81
C PHE A 31 4.84 -8.57 -3.77
N HIS A 32 6.15 -8.64 -3.76
CA HIS A 32 6.86 -9.38 -2.73
C HIS A 32 8.14 -8.61 -2.38
N PHE A 33 8.72 -8.97 -1.26
CA PHE A 33 9.90 -8.28 -0.78
C PHE A 33 11.03 -8.43 -1.79
N TYR A 34 11.64 -7.30 -2.11
CA TYR A 34 12.74 -7.28 -3.04
C TYR A 34 14.06 -7.08 -2.29
N ARG A 35 14.20 -5.95 -1.63
CA ARG A 35 15.38 -5.69 -0.82
C ARG A 35 15.14 -4.47 0.05
N SER A 36 15.98 -4.31 1.07
CA SER A 36 15.92 -3.12 1.91
C SER A 36 16.72 -2.00 1.29
N CYS A 37 16.14 -0.84 1.29
CA CYS A 37 16.86 0.34 0.90
C CYS A 37 17.67 0.83 2.09
N LYS A 38 18.69 1.57 1.78
CA LYS A 38 19.69 1.97 2.74
C LYS A 38 19.18 2.51 4.05
N SER A 39 18.28 3.45 4.03
CA SER A 39 17.94 4.14 5.25
C SER A 39 16.71 3.59 5.94
N SER A 40 15.56 3.72 5.34
CA SER A 40 14.35 3.41 6.08
C SER A 40 13.22 2.95 5.21
N HIS A 41 13.54 2.38 4.05
CA HIS A 41 12.52 1.88 3.14
C HIS A 41 12.78 0.44 2.77
N ASP A 42 11.71 -0.33 2.62
CA ASP A 42 11.77 -1.65 2.03
C ASP A 42 11.22 -1.56 0.63
N LEU A 43 11.88 -2.23 -0.30
CA LEU A 43 11.43 -2.24 -1.68
C LEU A 43 10.69 -3.54 -1.96
N TYR A 44 9.54 -3.41 -2.58
CA TYR A 44 8.73 -4.54 -3.01
C TYR A 44 8.60 -4.50 -4.52
N ILE A 45 8.58 -5.66 -5.14
CA ILE A 45 8.59 -5.77 -6.59
C ILE A 45 7.49 -6.73 -7.04
N ASN A 46 6.87 -6.44 -8.17
CA ASN A 46 5.85 -7.31 -8.74
C ASN A 46 6.38 -8.03 -9.98
N GLU A 47 5.52 -8.79 -10.63
CA GLU A 47 5.93 -9.58 -11.79
C GLU A 47 6.34 -8.72 -12.97
N ASP A 48 5.81 -7.53 -13.06
CA ASP A 48 6.16 -6.60 -14.13
C ASP A 48 7.45 -5.86 -13.82
N LYS A 49 8.12 -6.23 -12.73
CA LYS A 49 9.37 -5.62 -12.29
C LYS A 49 9.21 -4.18 -11.87
N GLU A 50 8.02 -3.82 -11.47
CA GLU A 50 7.76 -2.52 -10.90
C GLU A 50 8.07 -2.55 -9.42
N VAL A 51 8.77 -1.53 -8.96
CA VAL A 51 9.23 -1.47 -7.57
C VAL A 51 8.43 -0.42 -6.82
N PHE A 52 8.00 -0.79 -5.62
CA PHE A 52 7.27 0.12 -4.76
C PHE A 52 8.00 0.23 -3.43
N ALA A 53 8.34 1.45 -3.03
CA ALA A 53 9.07 1.69 -1.79
C ALA A 53 8.09 1.90 -0.65
N VAL A 54 8.30 1.17 0.45
CA VAL A 54 7.44 1.27 1.63
C VAL A 54 8.30 1.71 2.81
N PRO A 55 7.98 2.84 3.43
CA PRO A 55 8.76 3.29 4.58
C PRO A 55 8.61 2.34 5.76
N LYS A 56 9.70 2.20 6.52
CA LYS A 56 9.70 1.34 7.70
C LYS A 56 9.12 2.09 8.88
N LYS A 57 7.82 2.21 8.92
CA LYS A 57 7.10 2.87 10.00
C LYS A 57 5.98 1.97 10.46
N PRO A 58 5.56 2.10 11.71
CA PRO A 58 4.46 1.26 12.20
C PRO A 58 3.16 1.48 11.44
N PHE A 59 2.98 2.66 10.88
CA PHE A 59 1.77 2.96 10.11
C PHE A 59 2.14 3.53 8.77
N VAL A 60 1.35 3.16 7.77
CA VAL A 60 1.51 3.66 6.41
C VAL A 60 0.56 4.82 6.21
N GLU A 61 1.10 5.94 5.74
CA GLU A 61 0.29 7.14 5.56
C GLU A 61 -0.72 6.96 4.44
N LYS A 62 -1.83 7.67 4.58
CA LYS A 62 -2.90 7.56 3.59
C LYS A 62 -2.44 7.93 2.18
N GLY A 63 -1.51 8.87 2.07
CA GLY A 63 -0.99 9.27 0.78
C GLY A 63 -0.30 8.13 0.05
N LEU A 64 0.43 7.31 0.79
CA LEU A 64 1.10 6.17 0.20
C LEU A 64 0.11 5.12 -0.27
N VAL A 65 -0.89 4.84 0.56
CA VAL A 65 -1.92 3.88 0.20
C VAL A 65 -2.69 4.38 -1.02
N TRP A 66 -2.98 5.66 -1.04
CA TRP A 66 -3.68 6.29 -2.15
C TRP A 66 -2.89 6.15 -3.45
N ASN A 67 -1.58 6.42 -3.39
CA ASN A 67 -0.73 6.31 -4.57
C ASN A 67 -0.69 4.87 -5.09
N PHE A 68 -0.58 3.93 -4.18
CA PHE A 68 -0.57 2.53 -4.57
C PHE A 68 -1.88 2.15 -5.25
N ASN A 69 -2.99 2.58 -4.66
CA ASN A 69 -4.31 2.26 -5.21
C ASN A 69 -4.48 2.84 -6.60
N ARG A 70 -4.08 4.06 -6.79
CA ARG A 70 -4.21 4.69 -8.10
C ARG A 70 -3.39 3.99 -9.16
N LYS A 71 -2.22 3.53 -8.79
CA LYS A 71 -1.29 2.98 -9.74
C LYS A 71 -1.58 1.51 -10.06
N TYR A 72 -1.97 0.74 -9.07
CA TYR A 72 -2.06 -0.71 -9.23
C TYR A 72 -3.44 -1.29 -9.05
N VAL A 73 -4.31 -0.63 -8.37
CA VAL A 73 -5.65 -1.17 -8.10
C VAL A 73 -6.66 -0.64 -9.09
N ASP A 74 -6.51 0.57 -9.46
CA ASP A 74 -7.46 1.24 -10.34
C ASP A 74 -7.31 0.74 -11.78
#